data_07bde21b7a9ed9a46e14652195557dcb
#
_entry.id   07bde21b7a9ed9a46e14652195557dcb
#
_cell.length_a   1.000
_cell.length_b   1.000
_cell.length_c   1.000
_cell.angle_alpha   90.00
_cell.angle_beta   90.00
_cell.angle_gamma   90.00
#
_symmetry.space_group_name_H-M   'P 1'
#
loop_
_entity.id
_entity.type
_entity.pdbx_description
1 polymer ?
#
loop_
_entity_poly.entity_id
_entity_poly.type
_entity_poly.pdbx_seq_one_letter_code
_entity_poly.pdbx_strand_id
1 'polypeptide(L)'
;MSVEFCDTNVVVYAYDTSASAKHVQARQLVERLWLEGTGALSVQVLQELFVTLTRKIPQPLTAPIARTIVADLATWHVVAPTPSDVLAAIDATVNWKLSFWDAMILVAAQRSGATLVWSEDLNAGQSFDTVTLRNPFADA
;
A
#
# COMPACT_ATOMS: atom_id res chain seq x y z
N MET A 1 1.05 -10.52 16.49
CA MET A 1 0.84 -9.09 16.15
C MET A 1 -0.02 -8.96 14.90
N SER A 2 -0.79 -7.89 14.83
CA SER A 2 -1.70 -7.68 13.70
C SER A 2 -0.95 -7.30 12.43
N VAL A 3 -1.39 -7.86 11.31
CA VAL A 3 -0.85 -7.53 9.99
C VAL A 3 -1.42 -6.18 9.55
N GLU A 4 -0.56 -5.32 8.99
CA GLU A 4 -0.93 -4.01 8.48
C GLU A 4 -0.50 -3.91 7.01
N PHE A 5 -1.45 -3.57 6.15
CA PHE A 5 -1.24 -3.45 4.72
C PHE A 5 -0.99 -1.98 4.35
N CYS A 6 -0.05 -1.73 3.46
CA CYS A 6 0.23 -0.37 2.97
C CYS A 6 -0.21 -0.23 1.52
N ASP A 7 -1.04 0.78 1.26
CA ASP A 7 -1.36 1.21 -0.09
C ASP A 7 -0.13 1.86 -0.74
N THR A 8 -0.11 1.91 -2.07
CA THR A 8 1.05 2.37 -2.85
C THR A 8 1.52 3.76 -2.46
N ASN A 9 0.60 4.72 -2.30
CA ASN A 9 0.96 6.10 -2.00
C ASN A 9 1.79 6.22 -0.70
N VAL A 10 1.45 5.45 0.31
CA VAL A 10 2.19 5.47 1.58
C VAL A 10 3.61 4.98 1.39
N VAL A 11 3.80 3.91 0.64
CA VAL A 11 5.13 3.36 0.38
C VAL A 11 5.94 4.33 -0.48
N VAL A 12 5.31 4.95 -1.48
CA VAL A 12 5.98 5.96 -2.32
C VAL A 12 6.56 7.09 -1.47
N TYR A 13 5.77 7.65 -0.55
CA TYR A 13 6.24 8.73 0.32
C TYR A 13 7.44 8.32 1.18
N ALA A 14 7.54 7.06 1.54
CA ALA A 14 8.68 6.56 2.33
C ALA A 14 10.02 6.68 1.57
N TYR A 15 9.97 6.76 0.24
CA TYR A 15 11.15 6.86 -0.61
C TYR A 15 11.23 8.17 -1.42
N ASP A 16 10.22 9.02 -1.33
CA ASP A 16 10.21 10.32 -2.00
C ASP A 16 10.68 11.40 -1.00
N THR A 17 11.95 11.73 -1.05
CA THR A 17 12.56 12.70 -0.12
C THR A 17 12.01 14.11 -0.28
N SER A 18 11.37 14.42 -1.42
CA SER A 18 10.75 15.73 -1.66
C SER A 18 9.43 15.93 -0.94
N ALA A 19 8.86 14.86 -0.38
CA ALA A 19 7.52 14.89 0.23
C ALA A 19 7.49 15.49 1.64
N SER A 20 8.60 15.99 2.16
CA SER A 20 8.70 16.71 3.45
C SER A 20 8.15 15.90 4.63
N ALA A 21 7.13 16.42 5.33
CA ALA A 21 6.57 15.77 6.51
C ALA A 21 5.98 14.38 6.19
N LYS A 22 5.36 14.23 5.03
CA LYS A 22 4.81 12.94 4.62
C LYS A 22 5.91 11.89 4.43
N HIS A 23 7.06 12.31 3.89
CA HIS A 23 8.22 11.41 3.78
C HIS A 23 8.65 10.89 5.15
N VAL A 24 8.79 11.77 6.12
CA VAL A 24 9.22 11.38 7.48
C VAL A 24 8.22 10.42 8.11
N GLN A 25 6.93 10.74 8.02
CA GLN A 25 5.87 9.92 8.61
C GLN A 25 5.77 8.55 7.95
N ALA A 26 5.80 8.51 6.61
CA ALA A 26 5.75 7.25 5.87
C ALA A 26 6.99 6.40 6.15
N ARG A 27 8.16 7.03 6.22
CA ARG A 27 9.41 6.33 6.54
C ARG A 27 9.35 5.67 7.92
N GLN A 28 8.86 6.38 8.91
CA GLN A 28 8.71 5.84 10.26
C GLN A 28 7.76 4.65 10.28
N LEU A 29 6.64 4.74 9.57
CA LEU A 29 5.68 3.65 9.48
C LEU A 29 6.29 2.40 8.81
N VAL A 30 6.94 2.59 7.67
CA VAL A 30 7.55 1.47 6.92
C VAL A 30 8.65 0.83 7.75
N GLU A 31 9.49 1.62 8.42
CA GLU A 31 10.54 1.09 9.30
C GLU A 31 9.96 0.29 10.47
N ARG A 32 8.90 0.76 11.10
CA ARG A 32 8.24 0.04 12.19
C ARG A 32 7.71 -1.31 11.71
N LEU A 33 7.00 -1.33 10.58
CA LEU A 33 6.46 -2.57 10.02
C LEU A 33 7.57 -3.54 9.62
N TRP A 34 8.68 -3.01 9.13
CA TRP A 34 9.84 -3.82 8.78
C TRP A 34 10.42 -4.52 10.00
N LEU A 35 10.66 -3.75 11.06
CA LEU A 35 11.24 -4.28 12.30
C LEU A 35 10.31 -5.27 12.99
N GLU A 36 9.00 -5.03 12.96
CA GLU A 36 8.01 -5.92 13.58
C GLU A 36 7.71 -7.15 12.73
N GLY A 37 8.00 -7.10 11.44
CA GLY A 37 7.67 -8.18 10.51
C GLY A 37 6.17 -8.33 10.26
N THR A 38 5.39 -7.25 10.39
CA THR A 38 3.93 -7.28 10.29
C THR A 38 3.38 -6.55 9.06
N GLY A 39 4.25 -6.04 8.19
CA GLY A 39 3.83 -5.34 6.98
C GLY A 39 3.39 -6.29 5.88
N ALA A 40 2.35 -5.92 5.16
CA ALA A 40 1.86 -6.64 3.99
C ALA A 40 1.69 -5.70 2.81
N LEU A 41 1.88 -6.24 1.63
CA LEU A 41 1.75 -5.55 0.35
C LEU A 41 1.10 -6.50 -0.65
N SER A 42 0.85 -6.01 -1.85
CA SER A 42 0.43 -6.86 -2.97
C SER A 42 1.36 -6.66 -4.16
N VAL A 43 1.28 -7.57 -5.12
CA VAL A 43 2.01 -7.41 -6.38
C VAL A 43 1.63 -6.11 -7.07
N GLN A 44 0.35 -5.72 -7.02
CA GLN A 44 -0.09 -4.43 -7.56
C GLN A 44 0.66 -3.25 -6.93
N VAL A 45 0.83 -3.26 -5.61
CA VAL A 45 1.59 -2.20 -4.93
C VAL A 45 3.03 -2.15 -5.43
N LEU A 46 3.67 -3.31 -5.59
CA LEU A 46 5.05 -3.36 -6.10
C LEU A 46 5.14 -2.80 -7.53
N GLN A 47 4.16 -3.12 -8.38
CA GLN A 47 4.10 -2.63 -9.76
C GLN A 47 3.91 -1.11 -9.80
N GLU A 48 2.95 -0.60 -9.07
CA GLU A 48 2.67 0.84 -9.01
C GLU A 48 3.82 1.61 -8.38
N LEU A 49 4.46 1.03 -7.37
CA LEU A 49 5.63 1.62 -6.73
C LEU A 49 6.75 1.86 -7.74
N PHE A 50 7.10 0.84 -8.52
CA PHE A 50 8.15 0.96 -9.51
C PHE A 50 7.85 2.07 -10.53
N VAL A 51 6.64 2.07 -11.07
CA VAL A 51 6.24 3.09 -12.07
C VAL A 51 6.28 4.50 -11.46
N THR A 52 5.77 4.65 -10.25
CA THR A 52 5.70 5.97 -9.60
C THR A 52 7.09 6.48 -9.24
N LEU A 53 7.95 5.66 -8.67
CA LEU A 53 9.31 6.05 -8.28
C LEU A 53 10.17 6.43 -9.48
N THR A 54 9.97 5.78 -10.64
CA THR A 54 10.79 6.04 -11.82
C THR A 54 10.22 7.12 -12.74
N ARG A 55 8.92 7.48 -12.59
CA ARG A 55 8.28 8.38 -13.58
C ARG A 55 7.47 9.52 -12.98
N LYS A 56 6.91 9.39 -11.77
CA LYS A 56 5.88 10.31 -11.29
C LYS A 56 6.30 11.21 -10.14
N ILE A 57 7.33 10.87 -9.40
CA ILE A 57 7.80 11.74 -8.31
C ILE A 57 8.65 12.88 -8.87
N PRO A 58 8.77 14.02 -8.14
CA PRO A 58 9.52 15.19 -8.64
C PRO A 58 10.98 14.91 -8.98
N GLN A 59 11.62 14.00 -8.25
CA GLN A 59 13.00 13.58 -8.50
C GLN A 59 13.01 12.07 -8.77
N PRO A 60 12.70 11.65 -10.02
CA PRO A 60 12.57 10.23 -10.34
C PRO A 60 13.86 9.45 -10.06
N LEU A 61 13.70 8.26 -9.55
CA LEU A 61 14.80 7.33 -9.33
C LEU A 61 15.13 6.58 -10.61
N THR A 62 16.37 6.13 -10.72
CA THR A 62 16.75 5.24 -11.83
C THR A 62 16.12 3.86 -11.64
N ALA A 63 15.94 3.13 -12.72
CA ALA A 63 15.38 1.78 -12.67
C ALA A 63 16.17 0.83 -11.76
N PRO A 64 17.53 0.81 -11.78
CA PRO A 64 18.28 -0.06 -10.86
C PRO A 64 18.05 0.26 -9.38
N ILE A 65 17.95 1.54 -9.02
CA ILE A 65 17.68 1.94 -7.63
C ILE A 65 16.26 1.53 -7.23
N ALA A 66 15.27 1.83 -8.07
CA ALA A 66 13.89 1.46 -7.82
C ALA A 66 13.73 -0.07 -7.72
N ARG A 67 14.46 -0.82 -8.55
CA ARG A 67 14.45 -2.28 -8.48
C ARG A 67 14.94 -2.80 -7.14
N THR A 68 15.99 -2.20 -6.60
CA THR A 68 16.50 -2.58 -5.28
C THR A 68 15.43 -2.36 -4.19
N ILE A 69 14.73 -1.22 -4.24
CA ILE A 69 13.65 -0.91 -3.31
C ILE A 69 12.53 -1.94 -3.40
N VAL A 70 12.10 -2.26 -4.62
CA VAL A 70 11.05 -3.26 -4.85
C VAL A 70 11.51 -4.63 -4.36
N ALA A 71 12.74 -5.02 -4.63
CA ALA A 71 13.28 -6.31 -4.19
C ALA A 71 13.29 -6.43 -2.66
N ASP A 72 13.65 -5.34 -1.97
CA ASP A 72 13.64 -5.32 -0.51
C ASP A 72 12.21 -5.49 0.04
N LEU A 73 11.26 -4.76 -0.52
CA LEU A 73 9.86 -4.83 -0.09
C LEU A 73 9.19 -6.14 -0.48
N ALA A 74 9.68 -6.80 -1.52
CA ALA A 74 9.18 -8.12 -1.94
C ALA A 74 9.44 -9.20 -0.88
N THR A 75 10.27 -8.92 0.12
CA THR A 75 10.49 -9.83 1.26
C THR A 75 9.37 -9.76 2.31
N TRP A 76 8.51 -8.74 2.24
CA TRP A 76 7.32 -8.67 3.09
C TRP A 76 6.31 -9.74 2.71
N HIS A 77 5.21 -9.81 3.46
CA HIS A 77 4.08 -10.64 3.04
C HIS A 77 3.40 -9.99 1.82
N VAL A 78 3.66 -10.54 0.64
CA VAL A 78 3.15 -10.00 -0.63
C VAL A 78 2.07 -10.92 -1.19
N VAL A 79 0.86 -10.36 -1.36
CA VAL A 79 -0.27 -11.10 -1.93
C VAL A 79 -0.24 -11.01 -3.45
N ALA A 80 -0.33 -12.16 -4.12
CA ALA A 80 -0.50 -12.23 -5.56
C ALA A 80 -1.99 -12.44 -5.88
N PRO A 81 -2.59 -11.59 -6.72
CA PRO A 81 -4.02 -11.72 -7.03
C PRO A 81 -4.32 -12.97 -7.83
N THR A 82 -5.49 -13.54 -7.57
CA THR A 82 -6.04 -14.67 -8.30
C THR A 82 -7.29 -14.23 -9.08
N PRO A 83 -7.80 -15.05 -10.02
CA PRO A 83 -9.08 -14.73 -10.68
C PRO A 83 -10.22 -14.51 -9.70
N SER A 84 -10.28 -15.27 -8.61
CA SER A 84 -11.30 -15.06 -7.57
C SER A 84 -11.19 -13.68 -6.93
N ASP A 85 -10.00 -13.16 -6.75
CA ASP A 85 -9.78 -11.82 -6.21
C ASP A 85 -10.29 -10.74 -7.14
N VAL A 86 -10.11 -10.94 -8.45
CA VAL A 86 -10.64 -10.02 -9.46
C VAL A 86 -12.15 -9.97 -9.38
N LEU A 87 -12.82 -11.13 -9.27
CA LEU A 87 -14.27 -11.18 -9.14
C LEU A 87 -14.75 -10.51 -7.85
N ALA A 88 -14.06 -10.74 -6.73
CA ALA A 88 -14.38 -10.09 -5.46
C ALA A 88 -14.21 -8.57 -5.56
N ALA A 89 -13.19 -8.10 -6.27
CA ALA A 89 -12.96 -6.67 -6.47
C ALA A 89 -14.07 -6.05 -7.33
N ILE A 90 -14.54 -6.75 -8.36
CA ILE A 90 -15.67 -6.28 -9.17
C ILE A 90 -16.92 -6.12 -8.30
N ASP A 91 -17.22 -7.10 -7.45
CA ASP A 91 -18.34 -7.02 -6.53
C ASP A 91 -18.20 -5.82 -5.58
N ALA A 92 -16.97 -5.56 -5.08
CA ALA A 92 -16.71 -4.44 -4.20
C ALA A 92 -16.91 -3.09 -4.90
N THR A 93 -16.63 -2.97 -6.20
CA THR A 93 -16.89 -1.73 -6.94
C THR A 93 -18.38 -1.38 -6.93
N VAL A 94 -19.24 -2.38 -7.01
CA VAL A 94 -20.69 -2.19 -7.00
C VAL A 94 -21.19 -1.89 -5.58
N ASN A 95 -20.74 -2.66 -4.60
CA ASN A 95 -21.27 -2.59 -3.24
C ASN A 95 -20.75 -1.36 -2.48
N TRP A 96 -19.51 -0.93 -2.75
CA TRP A 96 -18.82 0.11 -1.99
C TRP A 96 -18.54 1.37 -2.82
N LYS A 97 -18.90 1.39 -4.10
CA LYS A 97 -18.66 2.51 -5.04
C LYS A 97 -17.19 2.89 -5.12
N LEU A 98 -16.32 1.91 -5.19
CA LEU A 98 -14.88 2.08 -5.31
C LEU A 98 -14.45 1.95 -6.76
N SER A 99 -13.31 2.56 -7.11
CA SER A 99 -12.63 2.22 -8.35
C SER A 99 -12.19 0.76 -8.31
N PHE A 100 -12.04 0.13 -9.46
CA PHE A 100 -11.59 -1.26 -9.53
C PHE A 100 -10.23 -1.46 -8.85
N TRP A 101 -9.29 -0.55 -9.10
CA TRP A 101 -7.94 -0.68 -8.56
C TRP A 101 -7.90 -0.49 -7.05
N ASP A 102 -8.72 0.41 -6.50
CA ASP A 102 -8.88 0.54 -5.05
C ASP A 102 -9.52 -0.70 -4.46
N ALA A 103 -10.51 -1.27 -5.15
CA ALA A 103 -11.12 -2.53 -4.71
C ALA A 103 -10.12 -3.67 -4.69
N MET A 104 -9.21 -3.74 -5.66
CA MET A 104 -8.14 -4.75 -5.69
C MET A 104 -7.20 -4.60 -4.49
N ILE A 105 -6.88 -3.36 -4.09
CA ILE A 105 -6.07 -3.10 -2.89
C ILE A 105 -6.78 -3.66 -1.64
N LEU A 106 -8.06 -3.38 -1.48
CA LEU A 106 -8.82 -3.85 -0.32
C LEU A 106 -8.95 -5.38 -0.27
N VAL A 107 -9.19 -6.00 -1.42
CA VAL A 107 -9.27 -7.47 -1.52
C VAL A 107 -7.92 -8.10 -1.15
N ALA A 108 -6.82 -7.52 -1.64
CA ALA A 108 -5.48 -8.00 -1.29
C ALA A 108 -5.21 -7.86 0.21
N ALA A 109 -5.61 -6.73 0.80
CA ALA A 109 -5.45 -6.51 2.23
C ALA A 109 -6.22 -7.55 3.05
N GLN A 110 -7.45 -7.84 2.67
CA GLN A 110 -8.25 -8.89 3.33
C GLN A 110 -7.56 -10.25 3.25
N ARG A 111 -7.07 -10.60 2.08
CA ARG A 111 -6.38 -11.89 1.89
C ARG A 111 -5.08 -11.99 2.65
N SER A 112 -4.39 -10.86 2.86
CA SER A 112 -3.17 -10.85 3.66
C SER A 112 -3.41 -11.11 5.15
N GLY A 113 -4.67 -11.06 5.58
CA GLY A 113 -5.04 -11.14 6.99
C GLY A 113 -4.88 -9.81 7.72
N ALA A 114 -4.69 -8.70 6.98
CA ALA A 114 -4.53 -7.40 7.60
C ALA A 114 -5.81 -6.95 8.31
N THR A 115 -5.63 -6.31 9.45
CA THR A 115 -6.71 -5.63 10.18
C THR A 115 -6.75 -4.15 9.87
N LEU A 116 -5.68 -3.62 9.28
CA LEU A 116 -5.50 -2.21 9.03
C LEU A 116 -4.88 -2.00 7.65
N VAL A 117 -5.43 -1.04 6.90
CA VAL A 117 -4.84 -0.56 5.64
C VAL A 117 -4.46 0.91 5.81
N TRP A 118 -3.20 1.20 5.59
CA TRP A 118 -2.70 2.56 5.56
C TRP A 118 -2.83 3.11 4.14
N SER A 119 -3.60 4.18 3.97
CA SER A 119 -3.81 4.83 2.67
C SER A 119 -4.13 6.30 2.86
N GLU A 120 -3.63 7.13 1.94
CA GLU A 120 -3.98 8.55 1.89
C GLU A 120 -5.29 8.77 1.13
N ASP A 121 -5.55 7.95 0.11
CA ASP A 121 -6.64 8.18 -0.86
C ASP A 121 -7.96 7.54 -0.47
N LEU A 122 -7.92 6.46 0.30
CA LEU A 122 -9.13 5.77 0.73
C LEU A 122 -9.69 6.44 1.99
N ASN A 123 -11.00 6.29 2.19
CA ASN A 123 -11.71 6.98 3.28
C ASN A 123 -11.23 6.50 4.65
N ALA A 124 -10.44 7.32 5.33
CA ALA A 124 -9.93 7.01 6.67
C ALA A 124 -11.08 6.83 7.66
N GLY A 125 -10.92 5.87 8.58
CA GLY A 125 -11.92 5.54 9.59
C GLY A 125 -13.02 4.62 9.12
N GLN A 126 -13.13 4.39 7.81
CA GLN A 126 -14.11 3.48 7.25
C GLN A 126 -13.62 2.03 7.38
N SER A 127 -14.56 1.11 7.57
CA SER A 127 -14.25 -0.32 7.63
C SER A 127 -14.83 -1.04 6.41
N PHE A 128 -14.06 -2.00 5.89
CA PHE A 128 -14.50 -2.90 4.84
C PHE A 128 -14.29 -4.33 5.35
N ASP A 129 -15.40 -4.99 5.74
CA ASP A 129 -15.35 -6.29 6.42
C ASP A 129 -14.44 -6.23 7.65
N THR A 130 -13.32 -6.96 7.62
CA THR A 130 -12.38 -7.04 8.75
C THR A 130 -11.30 -5.98 8.72
N VAL A 131 -11.28 -5.12 7.68
CA VAL A 131 -10.21 -4.15 7.46
C VAL A 131 -10.68 -2.74 7.80
N THR A 132 -9.89 -2.03 8.59
CA THR A 132 -10.10 -0.61 8.88
C THR A 132 -9.10 0.23 8.08
N LEU A 133 -9.58 1.33 7.49
CA LEU A 133 -8.74 2.26 6.74
C LEU A 133 -8.22 3.36 7.66
N ARG A 134 -6.95 3.71 7.48
CA ARG A 134 -6.33 4.78 8.25
C ARG A 134 -5.36 5.58 7.39
N ASN A 135 -5.39 6.91 7.54
CA ASN A 135 -4.46 7.80 6.86
C ASN A 135 -3.29 8.10 7.81
N PRO A 136 -2.04 7.74 7.46
CA PRO A 136 -0.89 7.96 8.34
C PRO A 136 -0.52 9.43 8.45
N PHE A 137 -1.08 10.30 7.61
CA PHE A 137 -0.77 11.73 7.55
C PHE A 137 -1.85 12.61 8.16
N ALA A 138 -2.95 12.02 8.62
CA ALA A 138 -4.13 12.78 9.05
C ALA A 138 -3.88 13.64 10.31
N ASP A 139 -2.98 13.18 11.18
CA ASP A 139 -2.66 13.85 12.46
C ASP A 139 -1.35 14.63 12.39
N ALA A 140 -0.88 14.89 11.19
CA ALA A 140 0.38 15.60 10.99
C ALA A 140 0.24 17.09 11.30
#